data_4e2b582979309cb32913799626f2f793
#
_entry.id   4e2b582979309cb32913799626f2f793
#
_cell.length_a   1.000
_cell.length_b   1.000
_cell.length_c   1.000
_cell.angle_alpha   90.00
_cell.angle_beta   90.00
_cell.angle_gamma   90.00
#
_symmetry.space_group_name_H-M   'P 1'
#
loop_
_entity.id
_entity.type
_entity.pdbx_description
1 polymer ?
#
loop_
_entity_poly.entity_id
_entity_poly.type
_entity_poly.pdbx_seq_one_letter_code
_entity_poly.pdbx_strand_id
1 'polypeptide(L)'
;MSSARFTYPFRYVPSPEIRHAAHSLIERIGSDESLRPLFAEGKMMGVLQTDAGFLYAFSGLAGGRAVIDGFVPPIYDYTDPEGYFRKTEARISAMTDGEQKSRMSAELQDWLFHRYRVSNARGESLDIAEIFSRRGLVPPAGTGDCAAPRLLQYAYSKGMKPLAMGEFWYGESRGGKVREHGRFYPACTGKCGPLLNFMLEGLEVEPNPMDREYHRREPETIYIDADIIVVNKPAGMLSVPGKLDVVSLLDYLRDRYGR
;
A
#
# COMPACT_ATOMS: atom_id res chain seq x y z
N MET A 1 14.01 -8.25 -26.19
CA MET A 1 14.40 -8.00 -24.80
C MET A 1 13.12 -7.93 -23.99
N SER A 2 12.90 -8.85 -23.04
CA SER A 2 11.70 -8.82 -22.19
C SER A 2 11.77 -7.53 -21.35
N SER A 3 10.78 -6.66 -21.51
CA SER A 3 10.65 -5.46 -20.66
C SER A 3 10.58 -5.95 -19.21
N ALA A 4 11.44 -5.43 -18.34
CA ALA A 4 11.43 -5.77 -16.93
C ALA A 4 10.07 -5.35 -16.37
N ARG A 5 9.35 -6.28 -15.77
CA ARG A 5 8.05 -6.01 -15.15
C ARG A 5 8.24 -5.32 -13.82
N PHE A 6 7.35 -4.42 -13.49
CA PHE A 6 7.30 -3.76 -12.19
C PHE A 6 6.99 -4.74 -11.07
N THR A 7 7.61 -4.59 -9.92
CA THR A 7 7.39 -5.43 -8.72
C THR A 7 5.90 -5.50 -8.34
N TYR A 8 5.38 -6.70 -8.10
CA TYR A 8 4.04 -6.88 -7.53
C TYR A 8 4.04 -6.53 -6.03
N PRO A 9 3.47 -5.39 -5.60
CA PRO A 9 3.77 -4.82 -4.29
C PRO A 9 3.21 -5.61 -3.10
N PHE A 10 2.23 -6.48 -3.33
CA PHE A 10 1.56 -7.20 -2.24
C PHE A 10 2.22 -8.53 -1.88
N ARG A 11 3.12 -9.04 -2.72
CA ARG A 11 3.93 -10.23 -2.45
C ARG A 11 5.11 -10.29 -3.41
N TYR A 12 6.30 -10.05 -2.92
CA TYR A 12 7.50 -9.98 -3.74
C TYR A 12 8.75 -10.43 -2.98
N VAL A 13 9.79 -10.72 -3.73
CA VAL A 13 11.16 -10.79 -3.25
C VAL A 13 11.86 -9.55 -3.81
N PRO A 14 12.43 -8.68 -2.96
CA PRO A 14 13.06 -7.46 -3.46
C PRO A 14 14.25 -7.79 -4.35
N SER A 15 14.42 -7.04 -5.44
CA SER A 15 15.58 -7.19 -6.33
C SER A 15 16.89 -6.84 -5.62
N PRO A 16 18.05 -7.26 -6.14
CA PRO A 16 19.34 -6.88 -5.58
C PRO A 16 19.53 -5.35 -5.51
N GLU A 17 19.06 -4.61 -6.52
CA GLU A 17 19.15 -3.15 -6.60
C GLU A 17 18.30 -2.49 -5.52
N ILE A 18 17.07 -2.98 -5.29
CA ILE A 18 16.19 -2.50 -4.22
C ILE A 18 16.79 -2.78 -2.84
N ARG A 19 17.40 -3.97 -2.64
CA ARG A 19 18.07 -4.30 -1.37
C ARG A 19 19.27 -3.38 -1.12
N HIS A 20 20.09 -3.15 -2.15
CA HIS A 20 21.24 -2.26 -2.05
C HIS A 20 20.80 -0.82 -1.71
N ALA A 21 19.81 -0.29 -2.41
CA ALA A 21 19.29 1.05 -2.14
C ALA A 21 18.65 1.17 -0.73
N ALA A 22 17.97 0.13 -0.27
CA ALA A 22 17.43 0.09 1.10
C ALA A 22 18.55 0.08 2.16
N HIS A 23 19.63 -0.71 1.92
CA HIS A 23 20.78 -0.75 2.81
C HIS A 23 21.50 0.62 2.88
N SER A 24 21.75 1.24 1.74
CA SER A 24 22.32 2.60 1.68
C SER A 24 21.46 3.64 2.38
N LEU A 25 20.13 3.51 2.31
CA LEU A 25 19.23 4.38 3.06
C LEU A 25 19.33 4.15 4.57
N ILE A 26 19.41 2.89 5.01
CA ILE A 26 19.61 2.53 6.43
C ILE A 26 20.90 3.14 6.97
N GLU A 27 22.00 2.99 6.24
CA GLU A 27 23.30 3.56 6.61
C GLU A 27 23.24 5.09 6.67
N ARG A 28 22.63 5.75 5.66
CA ARG A 28 22.46 7.19 5.63
C ARG A 28 21.69 7.71 6.85
N ILE A 29 20.55 7.09 7.19
CA ILE A 29 19.75 7.51 8.35
C ILE A 29 20.53 7.23 9.65
N GLY A 30 21.22 6.10 9.75
CA GLY A 30 21.98 5.70 10.93
C GLY A 30 23.17 6.62 11.23
N SER A 31 23.86 7.11 10.20
CA SER A 31 25.02 8.01 10.30
C SER A 31 24.66 9.49 10.42
N ASP A 32 23.43 9.89 10.05
CA ASP A 32 22.99 11.28 10.10
C ASP A 32 22.34 11.62 11.44
N GLU A 33 22.98 12.48 12.25
CA GLU A 33 22.50 12.87 13.58
C GLU A 33 21.16 13.62 13.53
N SER A 34 20.81 14.24 12.41
CA SER A 34 19.55 14.96 12.24
C SER A 34 18.39 14.04 11.83
N LEU A 35 18.67 12.99 11.05
CA LEU A 35 17.67 12.03 10.57
C LEU A 35 17.39 10.91 11.59
N ARG A 36 18.42 10.38 12.22
CA ARG A 36 18.30 9.24 13.14
C ARG A 36 17.21 9.41 14.21
N PRO A 37 17.10 10.56 14.93
CA PRO A 37 16.05 10.76 15.93
C PRO A 37 14.63 10.75 15.34
N LEU A 38 14.45 11.25 14.10
CA LEU A 38 13.15 11.33 13.46
C LEU A 38 12.54 9.94 13.19
N PHE A 39 13.40 8.94 12.99
CA PHE A 39 13.01 7.58 12.63
C PHE A 39 13.21 6.55 13.75
N ALA A 40 13.68 6.97 14.93
CA ALA A 40 14.01 6.08 16.05
C ALA A 40 12.81 5.22 16.51
N GLU A 41 11.61 5.78 16.47
CA GLU A 41 10.37 5.09 16.88
C GLU A 41 9.88 4.01 15.87
N GLY A 42 10.62 3.80 14.80
CA GLY A 42 10.31 2.85 13.76
C GLY A 42 9.34 3.39 12.70
N LYS A 43 9.66 3.14 11.44
CA LYS A 43 8.88 3.55 10.27
C LYS A 43 8.94 2.53 9.16
N MET A 44 7.85 2.40 8.43
CA MET A 44 7.88 1.75 7.13
C MET A 44 8.52 2.71 6.13
N MET A 45 9.63 2.28 5.56
CA MET A 45 10.37 2.99 4.51
C MET A 45 10.04 2.37 3.16
N GLY A 46 10.05 3.17 2.11
CA GLY A 46 9.88 2.71 0.74
C GLY A 46 11.05 3.13 -0.13
N VAL A 47 11.40 2.27 -1.07
CA VAL A 47 12.37 2.51 -2.15
C VAL A 47 11.68 2.26 -3.46
N LEU A 48 11.80 3.17 -4.41
CA LEU A 48 11.34 3.02 -5.78
C LEU A 48 12.52 3.25 -6.72
N GLN A 49 12.83 2.26 -7.55
CA GLN A 49 13.72 2.40 -8.69
C GLN A 49 12.93 2.96 -9.88
N THR A 50 13.47 3.98 -10.51
CA THR A 50 12.93 4.58 -11.73
C THR A 50 13.99 4.62 -12.82
N ASP A 51 13.62 4.98 -14.03
CA ASP A 51 14.55 5.26 -15.13
C ASP A 51 15.48 6.46 -14.86
N ALA A 52 15.13 7.31 -13.88
CA ALA A 52 15.90 8.50 -13.46
C ALA A 52 16.68 8.29 -12.14
N GLY A 53 16.64 7.08 -11.54
CA GLY A 53 17.32 6.77 -10.29
C GLY A 53 16.39 6.29 -9.18
N PHE A 54 16.85 6.36 -7.93
CA PHE A 54 16.10 5.89 -6.77
C PHE A 54 15.37 7.01 -6.06
N LEU A 55 14.15 6.73 -5.65
CA LEU A 55 13.31 7.59 -4.79
C LEU A 55 13.09 6.90 -3.45
N TYR A 56 13.01 7.69 -2.40
CA TYR A 56 12.82 7.22 -1.02
C TYR A 56 11.60 7.89 -0.37
N ALA A 57 10.84 7.13 0.39
CA ALA A 57 9.71 7.62 1.17
C ALA A 57 9.62 6.95 2.53
N PHE A 58 8.85 7.55 3.42
CA PHE A 58 8.45 6.95 4.70
C PHE A 58 6.94 7.09 4.90
N SER A 59 6.35 6.21 5.72
CA SER A 59 4.92 6.24 6.00
C SER A 59 4.57 7.28 7.07
N GLY A 60 3.50 8.04 6.87
CA GLY A 60 2.98 9.02 7.81
C GLY A 60 3.95 10.17 8.09
N LEU A 61 4.11 10.53 9.36
CA LEU A 61 5.03 11.57 9.83
C LEU A 61 6.25 10.95 10.51
N ALA A 62 7.41 11.57 10.39
CA ALA A 62 8.61 11.22 11.14
C ALA A 62 9.06 12.42 11.99
N GLY A 63 9.14 12.25 13.29
CA GLY A 63 9.38 13.36 14.24
C GLY A 63 8.37 14.50 14.09
N GLY A 64 7.11 14.19 13.76
CA GLY A 64 6.05 15.19 13.50
C GLY A 64 6.12 15.88 12.13
N ARG A 65 7.07 15.55 11.27
CA ARG A 65 7.29 16.18 9.95
C ARG A 65 6.78 15.28 8.82
N ALA A 66 6.10 15.88 7.85
CA ALA A 66 5.67 15.23 6.61
C ALA A 66 6.73 15.33 5.52
N VAL A 67 7.51 16.41 5.50
CA VAL A 67 8.55 16.72 4.52
C VAL A 67 9.92 16.66 5.19
N ILE A 68 10.82 15.87 4.62
CA ILE A 68 12.20 15.69 5.06
C ILE A 68 13.08 15.60 3.81
N ASP A 69 14.22 16.31 3.82
CA ASP A 69 15.15 16.33 2.70
C ASP A 69 15.66 14.92 2.34
N GLY A 70 15.71 14.65 1.03
CA GLY A 70 16.09 13.34 0.50
C GLY A 70 14.99 12.29 0.51
N PHE A 71 13.76 12.67 0.88
CA PHE A 71 12.55 11.84 0.75
C PHE A 71 11.50 12.55 -0.11
N VAL A 72 10.70 11.77 -0.83
CA VAL A 72 9.58 12.34 -1.58
C VAL A 72 8.54 12.93 -0.61
N PRO A 73 7.92 14.07 -0.96
CA PRO A 73 6.92 14.70 -0.12
C PRO A 73 5.65 13.84 -0.02
N PRO A 74 4.75 14.12 0.93
CA PRO A 74 3.43 13.49 0.96
C PRO A 74 2.62 13.87 -0.29
N ILE A 75 1.62 13.05 -0.63
CA ILE A 75 0.69 13.33 -1.74
C ILE A 75 -0.07 14.65 -1.49
N TYR A 76 -0.46 14.85 -0.24
CA TYR A 76 -1.03 16.09 0.27
C TYR A 76 -0.45 16.39 1.64
N ASP A 77 0.06 17.61 1.84
CA ASP A 77 0.59 18.05 3.13
C ASP A 77 -0.53 18.65 3.99
N TYR A 78 -1.03 17.85 4.94
CA TYR A 78 -2.02 18.28 5.93
C TYR A 78 -1.38 18.83 7.21
N THR A 79 -0.05 19.00 7.24
CA THR A 79 0.67 19.45 8.46
C THR A 79 0.81 20.96 8.54
N ASP A 80 0.46 21.70 7.47
CA ASP A 80 0.48 23.17 7.45
C ASP A 80 -0.40 23.73 8.58
N PRO A 81 0.19 24.45 9.58
CA PRO A 81 -0.56 25.00 10.72
C PRO A 81 -1.66 25.98 10.30
N GLU A 82 -1.44 26.71 9.19
CA GLU A 82 -2.40 27.66 8.63
C GLU A 82 -3.42 27.01 7.69
N GLY A 83 -3.23 25.73 7.37
CA GLY A 83 -4.08 24.95 6.49
C GLY A 83 -5.45 24.64 7.09
N TYR A 84 -6.42 24.42 6.22
CA TYR A 84 -7.80 24.09 6.60
C TYR A 84 -7.87 22.87 7.52
N PHE A 85 -7.09 21.82 7.22
CA PHE A 85 -7.10 20.59 8.00
C PHE A 85 -6.72 20.84 9.47
N ARG A 86 -5.58 21.49 9.72
CA ARG A 86 -5.08 21.76 11.08
C ARG A 86 -5.99 22.71 11.85
N LYS A 87 -6.50 23.76 11.22
CA LYS A 87 -7.47 24.67 11.85
C LYS A 87 -8.77 23.96 12.23
N THR A 88 -9.27 23.08 11.36
CA THR A 88 -10.49 22.32 11.63
C THR A 88 -10.25 21.24 12.68
N GLU A 89 -9.13 20.52 12.65
CA GLU A 89 -8.72 19.54 13.66
C GLU A 89 -8.62 20.16 15.06
N ALA A 90 -8.00 21.33 15.18
CA ALA A 90 -7.91 22.08 16.43
C ALA A 90 -9.31 22.45 16.97
N ARG A 91 -10.21 22.92 16.09
CA ARG A 91 -11.59 23.25 16.47
C ARG A 91 -12.36 21.99 16.94
N ILE A 92 -12.23 20.88 16.23
CA ILE A 92 -12.83 19.60 16.62
C ILE A 92 -12.28 19.12 17.97
N SER A 93 -10.99 19.26 18.21
CA SER A 93 -10.33 18.85 19.46
C SER A 93 -10.86 19.62 20.67
N ALA A 94 -11.20 20.89 20.50
CA ALA A 94 -11.76 21.75 21.55
C ALA A 94 -13.25 21.50 21.82
N MET A 95 -13.95 20.69 21.05
CA MET A 95 -15.37 20.37 21.24
C MET A 95 -15.57 19.43 22.42
N THR A 96 -16.62 19.69 23.21
CA THR A 96 -17.07 18.83 24.31
C THR A 96 -18.25 17.94 23.92
N ASP A 97 -19.04 18.31 22.91
CA ASP A 97 -20.14 17.51 22.38
C ASP A 97 -19.60 16.35 21.54
N GLY A 98 -19.77 15.13 22.03
CA GLY A 98 -19.24 13.91 21.41
C GLY A 98 -19.86 13.60 20.04
N GLU A 99 -21.16 13.86 19.85
CA GLU A 99 -21.86 13.58 18.60
C GLU A 99 -21.42 14.56 17.51
N GLN A 100 -21.40 15.85 17.83
CA GLN A 100 -20.93 16.89 16.91
C GLN A 100 -19.45 16.66 16.55
N LYS A 101 -18.62 16.31 17.52
CA LYS A 101 -17.20 15.98 17.32
C LYS A 101 -17.01 14.81 16.35
N SER A 102 -17.78 13.74 16.53
CA SER A 102 -17.74 12.56 15.64
C SER A 102 -18.13 12.91 14.21
N ARG A 103 -19.22 13.65 14.02
CA ARG A 103 -19.68 14.10 12.70
C ARG A 103 -18.65 14.97 11.99
N MET A 104 -18.14 15.99 12.68
CA MET A 104 -17.13 16.88 12.08
C MET A 104 -15.81 16.19 11.80
N SER A 105 -15.43 15.19 12.61
CA SER A 105 -14.24 14.36 12.32
C SER A 105 -14.42 13.53 11.04
N ALA A 106 -15.60 12.97 10.83
CA ALA A 106 -15.94 12.24 9.61
C ALA A 106 -15.94 13.16 8.38
N GLU A 107 -16.54 14.34 8.48
CA GLU A 107 -16.54 15.35 7.41
C GLU A 107 -15.12 15.83 7.06
N LEU A 108 -14.26 16.06 8.06
CA LEU A 108 -12.88 16.44 7.84
C LEU A 108 -12.07 15.31 7.17
N GLN A 109 -12.33 14.07 7.57
CA GLN A 109 -11.67 12.90 6.96
C GLN A 109 -12.10 12.71 5.50
N ASP A 110 -13.39 12.87 5.20
CA ASP A 110 -13.92 12.82 3.83
C ASP A 110 -13.32 13.96 2.97
N TRP A 111 -13.32 15.18 3.48
CA TRP A 111 -12.66 16.30 2.83
C TRP A 111 -11.20 16.01 2.50
N LEU A 112 -10.46 15.38 3.43
CA LEU A 112 -9.07 15.02 3.22
C LEU A 112 -8.91 13.99 2.07
N PHE A 113 -9.79 12.99 1.99
CA PHE A 113 -9.72 11.99 0.92
C PHE A 113 -9.87 12.58 -0.48
N HIS A 114 -10.65 13.64 -0.65
CA HIS A 114 -10.78 14.38 -1.91
C HIS A 114 -9.54 15.23 -2.24
N ARG A 115 -8.64 15.49 -1.29
CA ARG A 115 -7.36 16.18 -1.50
C ARG A 115 -6.23 15.26 -1.94
N TYR A 116 -6.32 13.99 -1.61
CA TYR A 116 -5.36 12.99 -2.07
C TYR A 116 -5.70 12.54 -3.49
N ARG A 117 -5.20 13.28 -4.47
CA ARG A 117 -5.30 12.90 -5.89
C ARG A 117 -4.08 12.11 -6.30
N VAL A 118 -4.31 10.96 -6.92
CA VAL A 118 -3.26 10.06 -7.41
C VAL A 118 -3.45 9.76 -8.88
N SER A 119 -2.34 9.49 -9.55
CA SER A 119 -2.32 9.16 -10.97
C SER A 119 -1.93 7.69 -11.18
N ASN A 120 -2.37 7.10 -12.29
CA ASN A 120 -1.89 5.82 -12.77
C ASN A 120 -0.86 6.00 -13.91
N ALA A 121 -0.27 4.91 -14.39
CA ALA A 121 0.71 4.97 -15.47
C ALA A 121 0.11 5.31 -16.86
N ARG A 122 -1.23 5.36 -16.98
CA ARG A 122 -1.93 5.85 -18.18
C ARG A 122 -2.15 7.36 -18.17
N GLY A 123 -1.79 8.04 -17.05
CA GLY A 123 -2.02 9.47 -16.88
C GLY A 123 -3.42 9.82 -16.37
N GLU A 124 -4.25 8.83 -16.02
CA GLU A 124 -5.55 9.07 -15.39
C GLU A 124 -5.35 9.47 -13.94
N SER A 125 -6.15 10.42 -13.44
CA SER A 125 -6.03 10.93 -12.07
C SER A 125 -7.37 10.90 -11.36
N LEU A 126 -7.40 10.26 -10.19
CA LEU A 126 -8.56 10.15 -9.30
C LEU A 126 -8.20 10.54 -7.88
N ASP A 127 -9.17 10.96 -7.09
CA ASP A 127 -8.98 11.07 -5.65
C ASP A 127 -9.28 9.75 -4.93
N ILE A 128 -8.86 9.65 -3.66
CA ILE A 128 -9.02 8.43 -2.87
C ILE A 128 -10.50 8.07 -2.68
N ALA A 129 -11.38 9.05 -2.47
CA ALA A 129 -12.81 8.80 -2.30
C ALA A 129 -13.41 8.17 -3.57
N GLU A 130 -13.06 8.69 -4.75
CA GLU A 130 -13.48 8.13 -6.04
C GLU A 130 -12.98 6.69 -6.26
N ILE A 131 -11.70 6.42 -5.96
CA ILE A 131 -11.12 5.07 -6.13
C ILE A 131 -11.83 4.03 -5.27
N PHE A 132 -12.14 4.38 -4.03
CA PHE A 132 -12.80 3.47 -3.11
C PHE A 132 -14.29 3.30 -3.42
N SER A 133 -14.99 4.39 -3.77
CA SER A 133 -16.42 4.35 -4.12
C SER A 133 -16.71 3.46 -5.33
N ARG A 134 -15.82 3.43 -6.34
CA ARG A 134 -15.93 2.51 -7.49
C ARG A 134 -15.96 1.03 -7.12
N ARG A 135 -15.51 0.69 -5.90
CA ARG A 135 -15.49 -0.67 -5.33
C ARG A 135 -16.53 -0.86 -4.24
N GLY A 136 -17.41 0.12 -4.00
CA GLY A 136 -18.37 0.08 -2.90
C GLY A 136 -17.72 0.13 -1.51
N LEU A 137 -16.52 0.69 -1.41
CA LEU A 137 -15.73 0.76 -0.18
C LEU A 137 -15.61 2.19 0.34
N VAL A 138 -15.35 2.32 1.64
CA VAL A 138 -14.99 3.59 2.29
C VAL A 138 -13.50 3.54 2.63
N PRO A 139 -12.72 4.60 2.31
CA PRO A 139 -11.30 4.62 2.62
C PRO A 139 -11.06 4.61 4.15
N PRO A 140 -10.22 3.72 4.68
CA PRO A 140 -9.81 3.81 6.08
C PRO A 140 -8.94 5.05 6.34
N ALA A 141 -8.97 5.58 7.57
CA ALA A 141 -8.11 6.69 7.96
C ALA A 141 -6.62 6.40 7.71
N GLY A 142 -5.88 7.40 7.21
CA GLY A 142 -4.47 7.28 6.83
C GLY A 142 -4.23 6.53 5.52
N THR A 143 -5.27 6.34 4.69
CA THR A 143 -5.10 5.89 3.30
C THR A 143 -4.34 6.96 2.51
N GLY A 144 -3.33 6.56 1.72
CA GLY A 144 -2.47 7.47 0.96
C GLY A 144 -1.18 7.90 1.69
N ASP A 145 -1.09 7.74 3.01
CA ASP A 145 0.10 8.10 3.79
C ASP A 145 1.21 7.02 3.79
N CYS A 146 1.00 5.89 3.12
CA CYS A 146 2.00 4.84 3.00
C CYS A 146 3.12 5.24 2.02
N ALA A 147 4.31 4.64 2.18
CA ALA A 147 5.46 4.97 1.35
C ALA A 147 5.25 4.66 -0.13
N ALA A 148 4.65 3.51 -0.47
CA ALA A 148 4.43 3.10 -1.85
C ALA A 148 3.56 4.08 -2.67
N PRO A 149 2.37 4.52 -2.22
CA PRO A 149 1.60 5.54 -2.94
C PRO A 149 2.34 6.86 -3.14
N ARG A 150 3.08 7.34 -2.13
CA ARG A 150 3.89 8.57 -2.24
C ARG A 150 4.94 8.45 -3.34
N LEU A 151 5.67 7.34 -3.37
CA LEU A 151 6.71 7.07 -4.36
C LEU A 151 6.16 7.06 -5.78
N LEU A 152 5.08 6.30 -6.02
CA LEU A 152 4.46 6.21 -7.34
C LEU A 152 3.89 7.56 -7.79
N GLN A 153 3.18 8.27 -6.91
CA GLN A 153 2.62 9.58 -7.23
C GLN A 153 3.71 10.59 -7.58
N TYR A 154 4.81 10.61 -6.83
CA TYR A 154 5.92 11.49 -7.13
C TYR A 154 6.57 11.15 -8.46
N ALA A 155 6.83 9.86 -8.73
CA ALA A 155 7.40 9.40 -10.00
C ALA A 155 6.51 9.84 -11.18
N TYR A 156 5.21 9.58 -11.12
CA TYR A 156 4.28 10.00 -12.17
C TYR A 156 4.22 11.52 -12.35
N SER A 157 4.21 12.29 -11.25
CA SER A 157 4.19 13.75 -11.32
C SER A 157 5.45 14.35 -11.96
N LYS A 158 6.56 13.60 -11.96
CA LYS A 158 7.84 13.98 -12.57
C LYS A 158 8.09 13.31 -13.92
N GLY A 159 7.14 12.55 -14.44
CA GLY A 159 7.29 11.81 -15.70
C GLY A 159 8.31 10.67 -15.64
N MET A 160 8.68 10.20 -14.44
CA MET A 160 9.61 9.10 -14.26
C MET A 160 8.89 7.76 -14.43
N LYS A 161 9.55 6.78 -15.05
CA LYS A 161 9.03 5.42 -15.22
C LYS A 161 9.39 4.54 -14.02
N PRO A 162 8.42 4.03 -13.24
CA PRO A 162 8.68 3.04 -12.20
C PRO A 162 9.19 1.71 -12.76
N LEU A 163 10.24 1.14 -12.16
CA LEU A 163 10.88 -0.11 -12.59
C LEU A 163 10.76 -1.22 -11.55
N ALA A 164 11.06 -0.92 -10.28
CA ALA A 164 10.96 -1.85 -9.16
C ALA A 164 10.74 -1.10 -7.84
N MET A 165 10.14 -1.77 -6.85
CA MET A 165 9.95 -1.17 -5.55
C MET A 165 10.11 -2.18 -4.40
N GLY A 166 10.30 -1.64 -3.19
CA GLY A 166 10.25 -2.40 -1.96
C GLY A 166 9.93 -1.52 -0.76
N GLU A 167 9.29 -2.09 0.23
CA GLU A 167 9.05 -1.46 1.53
C GLU A 167 9.72 -2.28 2.63
N PHE A 168 10.40 -1.62 3.56
CA PHE A 168 11.09 -2.26 4.67
C PHE A 168 10.92 -1.47 5.97
N TRP A 169 11.14 -2.13 7.09
CA TRP A 169 11.04 -1.48 8.38
C TRP A 169 12.38 -0.89 8.81
N TYR A 170 12.39 0.36 9.26
CA TYR A 170 13.53 1.00 9.91
C TYR A 170 13.20 1.31 11.36
N GLY A 171 14.15 1.09 12.28
CA GLY A 171 14.05 1.44 13.69
C GLY A 171 13.45 0.33 14.57
N GLU A 172 13.07 0.71 15.78
CA GLU A 172 12.50 -0.22 16.77
C GLU A 172 11.05 -0.58 16.45
N SER A 173 10.60 -1.73 16.94
CA SER A 173 9.21 -2.14 16.85
C SER A 173 8.49 -1.78 18.15
N ARG A 174 7.46 -0.94 18.07
CA ARG A 174 6.61 -0.56 19.21
C ARG A 174 5.17 -1.06 19.02
N GLY A 175 4.46 -1.23 20.13
CA GLY A 175 3.01 -1.46 20.11
C GLY A 175 2.56 -2.86 19.70
N GLY A 176 3.27 -3.93 20.07
CA GLY A 176 2.81 -5.32 19.95
C GLY A 176 2.88 -5.93 18.55
N LYS A 177 3.29 -5.16 17.53
CA LYS A 177 3.58 -5.69 16.20
C LYS A 177 5.08 -5.90 16.06
N VAL A 178 5.51 -7.16 16.00
CA VAL A 178 6.92 -7.49 15.79
C VAL A 178 7.30 -7.14 14.36
N ARG A 179 8.05 -6.04 14.20
CA ARG A 179 8.69 -5.64 12.94
C ARG A 179 10.20 -5.60 13.13
N GLU A 180 10.92 -6.16 12.18
CA GLU A 180 12.38 -6.29 12.26
C GLU A 180 13.03 -5.21 11.41
N HIS A 181 14.02 -4.52 11.96
CA HIS A 181 14.83 -3.52 11.27
C HIS A 181 15.47 -4.12 10.02
N GLY A 182 15.39 -3.43 8.90
CA GLY A 182 15.91 -3.86 7.61
C GLY A 182 15.10 -4.95 6.89
N ARG A 183 14.10 -5.55 7.54
CA ARG A 183 13.26 -6.58 6.91
C ARG A 183 12.23 -5.97 5.97
N PHE A 184 12.08 -6.57 4.78
CA PHE A 184 11.08 -6.19 3.79
C PHE A 184 9.70 -6.75 4.12
N TYR A 185 8.69 -5.94 3.82
CA TYR A 185 7.28 -6.27 4.05
C TYR A 185 6.45 -5.93 2.80
N PRO A 186 5.40 -6.72 2.51
CA PRO A 186 4.49 -6.37 1.43
C PRO A 186 3.71 -5.09 1.74
N ALA A 187 3.26 -4.41 0.70
CA ALA A 187 2.36 -3.28 0.83
C ALA A 187 1.05 -3.69 1.52
N CYS A 188 0.44 -2.74 2.23
CA CYS A 188 -0.81 -2.97 2.94
C CYS A 188 -1.96 -3.21 1.94
N THR A 189 -2.61 -4.36 2.03
CA THR A 189 -3.78 -4.68 1.18
C THR A 189 -5.06 -3.97 1.62
N GLY A 190 -5.24 -3.72 2.93
CA GLY A 190 -6.47 -3.15 3.47
C GLY A 190 -6.64 -1.66 3.20
N LYS A 191 -5.60 -0.85 3.50
CA LYS A 191 -5.65 0.60 3.27
C LYS A 191 -5.22 0.99 1.86
N CYS A 192 -4.09 0.47 1.41
CA CYS A 192 -3.46 0.91 0.16
C CYS A 192 -3.78 0.00 -1.03
N GLY A 193 -4.42 -1.17 -0.80
CA GLY A 193 -4.72 -2.11 -1.87
C GLY A 193 -5.52 -1.51 -3.03
N PRO A 194 -6.70 -0.93 -2.79
CA PRO A 194 -7.49 -0.30 -3.85
C PRO A 194 -6.74 0.83 -4.55
N LEU A 195 -6.00 1.64 -3.78
CA LEU A 195 -5.22 2.77 -4.27
C LEU A 195 -4.07 2.31 -5.17
N LEU A 196 -3.25 1.36 -4.70
CA LEU A 196 -2.14 0.83 -5.47
C LEU A 196 -2.60 0.09 -6.73
N ASN A 197 -3.71 -0.67 -6.67
CA ASN A 197 -4.26 -1.31 -7.85
C ASN A 197 -4.60 -0.29 -8.95
N PHE A 198 -5.20 0.85 -8.61
CA PHE A 198 -5.42 1.94 -9.56
C PHE A 198 -4.10 2.55 -10.06
N MET A 199 -3.16 2.85 -9.16
CA MET A 199 -1.88 3.48 -9.52
C MET A 199 -1.01 2.60 -10.43
N LEU A 200 -1.16 1.29 -10.36
CA LEU A 200 -0.43 0.32 -11.19
C LEU A 200 -1.05 0.11 -12.58
N GLU A 201 -2.26 0.62 -12.84
CA GLU A 201 -2.88 0.50 -14.17
C GLU A 201 -2.02 1.18 -15.23
N GLY A 202 -1.72 0.43 -16.30
CA GLY A 202 -0.81 0.86 -17.36
C GLY A 202 0.65 0.45 -17.19
N LEU A 203 1.06 -0.10 -16.03
CA LEU A 203 2.34 -0.77 -15.86
C LEU A 203 2.23 -2.27 -16.19
N GLU A 204 3.28 -2.81 -16.79
CA GLU A 204 3.49 -4.25 -16.83
C GLU A 204 3.99 -4.73 -15.45
N VAL A 205 3.08 -5.17 -14.61
CA VAL A 205 3.37 -5.65 -13.25
C VAL A 205 3.69 -7.14 -13.28
N GLU A 206 4.59 -7.59 -12.38
CA GLU A 206 4.82 -9.01 -12.14
C GLU A 206 3.49 -9.68 -11.76
N PRO A 207 3.22 -10.91 -12.23
CA PRO A 207 2.03 -11.63 -11.83
C PRO A 207 2.07 -11.87 -10.32
N ASN A 208 0.89 -11.86 -9.69
CA ASN A 208 0.77 -12.27 -8.31
C ASN A 208 1.36 -13.69 -8.16
N PRO A 209 2.39 -13.90 -7.31
CA PRO A 209 2.99 -15.24 -7.14
C PRO A 209 1.98 -16.31 -6.72
N MET A 210 0.90 -15.91 -6.03
CA MET A 210 -0.19 -16.82 -5.66
C MET A 210 -0.94 -17.35 -6.88
N ASP A 211 -1.20 -16.49 -7.89
CA ASP A 211 -1.92 -16.94 -9.09
C ASP A 211 -1.19 -18.04 -9.84
N ARG A 212 0.16 -18.03 -9.82
CA ARG A 212 0.97 -19.10 -10.41
C ARG A 212 0.87 -20.42 -9.66
N GLU A 213 0.72 -20.39 -8.35
CA GLU A 213 0.53 -21.60 -7.54
C GLU A 213 -0.88 -22.16 -7.70
N TYR A 214 -1.92 -21.32 -7.82
CA TYR A 214 -3.31 -21.72 -8.00
C TYR A 214 -3.57 -22.34 -9.37
N HIS A 215 -3.04 -21.75 -10.45
CA HIS A 215 -3.24 -22.29 -11.81
C HIS A 215 -2.44 -23.56 -12.12
N ARG A 216 -1.54 -23.99 -11.23
CA ARG A 216 -0.73 -25.21 -11.45
C ARG A 216 -1.38 -26.50 -10.98
N ARG A 217 -2.39 -26.45 -10.13
CA ARG A 217 -3.07 -27.63 -9.59
C ARG A 217 -4.56 -27.39 -9.49
N GLU A 218 -5.33 -28.02 -10.37
CA GLU A 218 -6.78 -28.08 -10.19
C GLU A 218 -7.13 -28.93 -8.95
N PRO A 219 -8.22 -28.57 -8.21
CA PRO A 219 -8.73 -29.43 -7.17
C PRO A 219 -9.14 -30.80 -7.73
N GLU A 220 -8.63 -31.85 -7.16
CA GLU A 220 -9.00 -33.23 -7.53
C GLU A 220 -10.33 -33.56 -6.86
N THR A 221 -11.34 -33.93 -7.66
CA THR A 221 -12.60 -34.43 -7.13
C THR A 221 -12.45 -35.92 -6.75
N ILE A 222 -12.51 -36.19 -5.45
CA ILE A 222 -12.40 -37.55 -4.90
C ILE A 222 -13.75 -38.28 -4.98
N TYR A 223 -14.85 -37.56 -4.69
CA TYR A 223 -16.19 -38.12 -4.70
C TYR A 223 -17.21 -37.03 -5.00
N ILE A 224 -18.28 -37.35 -5.70
CA ILE A 224 -19.41 -36.48 -5.98
C ILE A 224 -20.72 -37.28 -6.07
N ASP A 225 -21.77 -36.81 -5.41
CA ASP A 225 -23.14 -37.30 -5.57
C ASP A 225 -24.14 -36.12 -5.60
N ALA A 226 -25.44 -36.38 -5.34
CA ALA A 226 -26.47 -35.35 -5.37
C ALA A 226 -26.33 -34.33 -4.25
N ASP A 227 -25.73 -34.69 -3.13
CA ASP A 227 -25.73 -33.88 -1.89
C ASP A 227 -24.34 -33.34 -1.51
N ILE A 228 -23.26 -34.08 -1.82
CA ILE A 228 -21.91 -33.71 -1.41
C ILE A 228 -20.88 -33.79 -2.53
N ILE A 229 -19.85 -32.96 -2.43
CA ILE A 229 -18.63 -33.02 -3.23
C ILE A 229 -17.44 -33.11 -2.29
N VAL A 230 -16.63 -34.16 -2.41
CA VAL A 230 -15.36 -34.29 -1.69
C VAL A 230 -14.21 -34.01 -2.63
N VAL A 231 -13.37 -33.06 -2.25
CA VAL A 231 -12.24 -32.61 -3.09
C VAL A 231 -10.93 -32.60 -2.32
N ASN A 232 -9.85 -32.98 -2.99
CA ASN A 232 -8.50 -32.74 -2.51
C ASN A 232 -8.08 -31.32 -2.90
N LYS A 233 -8.20 -30.40 -1.96
CA LYS A 233 -7.89 -28.98 -2.19
C LYS A 233 -6.38 -28.77 -2.23
N PRO A 234 -5.82 -28.18 -3.31
CA PRO A 234 -4.41 -27.87 -3.37
C PRO A 234 -3.94 -27.02 -2.19
N ALA A 235 -2.72 -27.29 -1.71
CA ALA A 235 -2.09 -26.49 -0.67
C ALA A 235 -2.00 -25.02 -1.14
N GLY A 236 -2.37 -24.09 -0.25
CA GLY A 236 -2.37 -22.66 -0.55
C GLY A 236 -3.69 -22.14 -1.15
N MET A 237 -4.52 -22.92 -1.81
CA MET A 237 -5.82 -22.47 -2.33
C MET A 237 -6.76 -22.04 -1.22
N LEU A 238 -7.44 -20.89 -1.39
CA LEU A 238 -8.48 -20.45 -0.45
C LEU A 238 -9.67 -21.38 -0.49
N SER A 239 -10.28 -21.70 0.65
CA SER A 239 -11.50 -22.52 0.70
C SER A 239 -12.73 -21.71 0.26
N VAL A 240 -12.78 -20.42 0.64
CA VAL A 240 -13.86 -19.48 0.32
C VAL A 240 -13.24 -18.15 -0.11
N PRO A 241 -14.00 -17.26 -0.82
CA PRO A 241 -13.51 -15.96 -1.17
C PRO A 241 -12.98 -15.20 0.05
N GLY A 242 -11.82 -14.58 -0.10
CA GLY A 242 -11.13 -13.84 0.95
C GLY A 242 -10.89 -12.39 0.55
N LYS A 243 -9.95 -11.74 1.24
CA LYS A 243 -9.52 -10.37 0.92
C LYS A 243 -8.64 -10.29 -0.33
N LEU A 244 -8.16 -11.41 -0.82
CA LEU A 244 -7.35 -11.52 -2.02
C LEU A 244 -8.28 -11.78 -3.21
N ASP A 245 -8.01 -11.11 -4.33
CA ASP A 245 -8.72 -11.31 -5.59
C ASP A 245 -8.15 -12.54 -6.32
N VAL A 246 -8.39 -13.72 -5.72
CA VAL A 246 -7.97 -15.02 -6.25
C VAL A 246 -9.15 -15.99 -6.16
N VAL A 247 -9.27 -16.85 -7.17
CA VAL A 247 -10.31 -17.87 -7.23
C VAL A 247 -10.20 -18.81 -6.02
N SER A 248 -11.25 -18.89 -5.21
CA SER A 248 -11.34 -19.85 -4.11
C SER A 248 -11.84 -21.21 -4.58
N LEU A 249 -11.70 -22.23 -3.74
CA LEU A 249 -12.30 -23.54 -4.00
C LEU A 249 -13.81 -23.44 -4.21
N LEU A 250 -14.48 -22.60 -3.42
CA LEU A 250 -15.92 -22.37 -3.56
C LEU A 250 -16.27 -21.77 -4.93
N ASP A 251 -15.51 -20.78 -5.40
CA ASP A 251 -15.73 -20.16 -6.72
C ASP A 251 -15.48 -21.18 -7.83
N TYR A 252 -14.39 -21.95 -7.74
CA TYR A 252 -14.05 -23.01 -8.68
C TYR A 252 -15.15 -24.07 -8.78
N LEU A 253 -15.69 -24.53 -7.62
CA LEU A 253 -16.75 -25.54 -7.61
C LEU A 253 -18.08 -25.00 -8.13
N ARG A 254 -18.41 -23.73 -7.85
CA ARG A 254 -19.59 -23.07 -8.40
C ARG A 254 -19.54 -22.95 -9.91
N ASP A 255 -18.41 -22.54 -10.45
CA ASP A 255 -18.20 -22.43 -11.90
C ASP A 255 -18.30 -23.80 -12.58
N ARG A 256 -17.70 -24.83 -11.99
CA ARG A 256 -17.62 -26.17 -12.58
C ARG A 256 -18.90 -27.00 -12.43
N TYR A 257 -19.60 -26.89 -11.32
CA TYR A 257 -20.75 -27.75 -10.97
C TYR A 257 -22.07 -26.98 -10.80
N GLY A 258 -22.06 -25.66 -10.92
CA GLY A 258 -23.27 -24.83 -10.84
C GLY A 258 -23.94 -24.80 -9.47
N ARG A 259 -23.21 -25.09 -8.38
CA ARG A 259 -23.75 -25.22 -7.02
C ARG A 259 -23.07 -24.29 -6.02
#